data_933b8fda1fe945d52884f6b26d7b5513
#
_entry.id   933b8fda1fe945d52884f6b26d7b5513
#
_cell.length_a   1.000
_cell.length_b   1.000
_cell.length_c   1.000
_cell.angle_alpha   90.00
_cell.angle_beta   90.00
_cell.angle_gamma   90.00
#
_symmetry.space_group_name_H-M   'P 1'
#
loop_
_entity.id
_entity.type
_entity.pdbx_description
1 polymer ?
#
loop_
_entity_poly.entity_id
_entity_poly.type
_entity_poly.pdbx_seq_one_letter_code
_entity_poly.pdbx_strand_id
1 'polypeptide(L)'
;MSGYLQSLSYFFRLPFHIQWRTCLVHLPRFVPLSILHLTSPEGPQPFIVALPSRKNTTIPLYVFVPPAPVVLEREDGARIPVENGEWKVPVVLDFHGGGFIMGSPLEQAPYAAMMARELGAVVISVSYRIGPFHQFPAAIHDAEDVLSAILDTDEVSKASKVLRNEIQRYFGMTVEEAQKKKKAHALNDIQRITLDPSRLAISGFSAGGNIALNMAVWVPPCPQLFSPPATTTGMGSHTTRTTRGPSAADTFSPLLPPVRAPTVLDDISQPWPSILPPEKAQPRLLPLLLFYPSLDARLLPHERPMKDMPSALNPDDKKPQQTRMPGLFSIMGPTYLPKKLRAHPRASPGLVDPGNVQKNAAILLVLPEKDTLAVQSDVWVDKMNTSGWNGPVRFGDGRDNDWNGREGNAPAPSGTNGGMEVWHAPDCQHGWTQFPVTILGKHEKEERRKVFERTLDFVKGNWKKSLPTEAVGNTRQELRPFDIPPVQAGEGASSGVGAASS
;
A
#
# COMPACT_ATOMS: atom_id res chain seq x y z
N MET A 1 -2.15 9.52 29.47
CA MET A 1 -1.20 10.64 29.67
C MET A 1 0.26 10.19 29.69
N SER A 2 0.65 9.06 30.29
CA SER A 2 2.07 8.65 30.39
C SER A 2 2.76 8.46 29.03
N GLY A 3 2.11 7.87 28.03
CA GLY A 3 2.71 7.64 26.72
C GLY A 3 2.99 8.90 25.93
N TYR A 4 2.13 9.90 26.02
CA TYR A 4 2.34 11.19 25.33
C TYR A 4 3.53 11.96 25.91
N LEU A 5 3.65 11.98 27.24
CA LEU A 5 4.78 12.60 27.94
C LEU A 5 6.11 11.89 27.61
N GLN A 6 6.09 10.57 27.47
CA GLN A 6 7.25 9.80 27.06
C GLN A 6 7.68 10.15 25.63
N SER A 7 6.76 10.22 24.69
CA SER A 7 7.03 10.61 23.30
C SER A 7 7.59 12.03 23.20
N LEU A 8 7.06 12.96 23.99
CA LEU A 8 7.52 14.35 24.04
C LEU A 8 8.93 14.44 24.64
N SER A 9 9.18 13.75 25.76
CA SER A 9 10.51 13.67 26.39
C SER A 9 11.54 13.06 25.40
N TYR A 10 11.15 12.03 24.67
CA TYR A 10 11.98 11.43 23.63
C TYR A 10 12.32 12.43 22.53
N PHE A 11 11.31 13.17 22.01
CA PHE A 11 11.51 14.18 20.98
C PHE A 11 12.58 15.23 21.39
N PHE A 12 12.51 15.75 22.61
CA PHE A 12 13.49 16.74 23.09
C PHE A 12 14.90 16.18 23.31
N ARG A 13 15.07 14.86 23.37
CA ARG A 13 16.39 14.21 23.44
C ARG A 13 17.02 13.97 22.06
N LEU A 14 16.25 14.11 20.99
CA LEU A 14 16.77 13.95 19.64
C LEU A 14 17.72 15.09 19.29
N PRO A 15 18.75 14.87 18.46
CA PRO A 15 19.57 15.94 17.92
C PRO A 15 18.69 17.00 17.21
N PHE A 16 19.06 18.27 17.32
CA PHE A 16 18.27 19.38 16.78
C PHE A 16 17.94 19.22 15.28
N HIS A 17 18.89 18.72 14.49
CA HIS A 17 18.68 18.48 13.06
C HIS A 17 17.66 17.36 12.79
N ILE A 18 17.38 16.48 13.72
CA ILE A 18 16.29 15.50 13.64
C ILE A 18 14.98 16.11 14.12
N GLN A 19 15.00 16.92 15.18
CA GLN A 19 13.79 17.54 15.74
C GLN A 19 13.04 18.38 14.69
N TRP A 20 13.71 19.33 14.03
CA TRP A 20 13.04 20.18 13.05
C TRP A 20 12.58 19.39 11.81
N ARG A 21 13.37 18.37 11.37
CA ARG A 21 12.94 17.48 10.29
C ARG A 21 11.72 16.66 10.70
N THR A 22 11.65 16.20 11.95
CA THR A 22 10.47 15.50 12.48
C THR A 22 9.24 16.40 12.40
N CYS A 23 9.32 17.64 12.82
CA CYS A 23 8.21 18.59 12.67
C CYS A 23 7.78 18.71 11.20
N LEU A 24 8.75 18.89 10.30
CA LEU A 24 8.47 19.04 8.87
C LEU A 24 7.77 17.83 8.24
N VAL A 25 8.28 16.62 8.49
CA VAL A 25 7.74 15.38 7.89
C VAL A 25 6.38 14.97 8.46
N HIS A 26 6.00 15.51 9.62
CA HIS A 26 4.69 15.24 10.21
C HIS A 26 3.61 16.24 9.78
N LEU A 27 3.96 17.37 9.12
CA LEU A 27 3.00 18.36 8.64
C LEU A 27 1.86 17.78 7.79
N PRO A 28 2.09 16.83 6.87
CA PRO A 28 1.01 16.23 6.07
C PRO A 28 -0.10 15.58 6.90
N ARG A 29 0.20 15.13 8.12
CA ARG A 29 -0.77 14.51 9.03
C ARG A 29 -1.74 15.50 9.68
N PHE A 30 -1.43 16.79 9.61
CA PHE A 30 -2.28 17.86 10.14
C PHE A 30 -3.14 18.54 9.06
N VAL A 31 -3.02 18.10 7.80
CA VAL A 31 -3.84 18.59 6.72
C VAL A 31 -5.29 18.18 6.95
N PRO A 32 -6.25 19.13 6.95
CA PRO A 32 -7.65 18.81 7.18
C PRO A 32 -8.26 18.03 6.02
N LEU A 33 -9.25 17.17 6.33
CA LEU A 33 -9.96 16.37 5.30
C LEU A 33 -10.59 17.21 4.20
N SER A 34 -10.94 18.47 4.49
CA SER A 34 -11.54 19.38 3.52
C SER A 34 -10.67 19.62 2.27
N ILE A 35 -9.36 19.39 2.34
CA ILE A 35 -8.48 19.46 1.16
C ILE A 35 -8.89 18.46 0.07
N LEU A 36 -9.54 17.36 0.45
CA LEU A 36 -9.97 16.33 -0.48
C LEU A 36 -11.08 16.79 -1.43
N HIS A 37 -11.85 17.82 -1.07
CA HIS A 37 -12.80 18.43 -2.00
C HIS A 37 -12.11 19.04 -3.24
N LEU A 38 -10.82 19.40 -3.10
CA LEU A 38 -10.01 19.92 -4.21
C LEU A 38 -9.19 18.82 -4.90
N THR A 39 -8.66 17.86 -4.14
CA THR A 39 -7.73 16.85 -4.67
C THR A 39 -8.43 15.57 -5.13
N SER A 40 -9.62 15.28 -4.62
CA SER A 40 -10.45 14.13 -4.98
C SER A 40 -11.94 14.52 -5.00
N PRO A 41 -12.37 15.46 -5.87
CA PRO A 41 -13.72 16.00 -5.87
C PRO A 41 -14.79 14.96 -6.22
N GLU A 42 -14.45 13.94 -6.99
CA GLU A 42 -15.36 12.87 -7.40
C GLU A 42 -15.78 11.94 -6.25
N GLY A 43 -15.03 11.96 -5.13
CA GLY A 43 -15.29 11.10 -3.97
C GLY A 43 -15.19 9.58 -4.25
N PRO A 44 -15.65 8.74 -3.31
CA PRO A 44 -16.18 9.07 -1.99
C PRO A 44 -15.15 9.73 -1.08
N GLN A 45 -15.62 10.60 -0.19
CA GLN A 45 -14.75 11.20 0.83
C GLN A 45 -14.60 10.24 2.01
N PRO A 46 -13.41 10.16 2.65
CA PRO A 46 -13.22 9.28 3.79
C PRO A 46 -13.80 9.87 5.08
N PHE A 47 -14.12 8.99 5.99
CA PHE A 47 -14.26 9.34 7.41
C PHE A 47 -13.20 8.63 8.25
N ILE A 48 -12.96 9.12 9.47
CA ILE A 48 -11.90 8.58 10.33
C ILE A 48 -12.48 7.65 11.37
N VAL A 49 -11.92 6.44 11.44
CA VAL A 49 -12.20 5.46 12.50
C VAL A 49 -10.97 5.33 13.39
N ALA A 50 -11.13 5.51 14.70
CA ALA A 50 -10.08 5.24 15.68
C ALA A 50 -10.14 3.75 16.09
N LEU A 51 -9.43 2.90 15.38
CA LEU A 51 -9.46 1.45 15.63
C LEU A 51 -8.69 1.12 16.92
N PRO A 52 -9.28 0.42 17.88
CA PRO A 52 -8.55 -0.11 19.03
C PRO A 52 -7.46 -1.10 18.59
N SER A 53 -6.24 -0.90 19.10
CA SER A 53 -5.08 -1.71 18.80
C SER A 53 -4.53 -2.39 20.07
N ARG A 54 -3.59 -3.31 19.87
CA ARG A 54 -2.82 -3.89 20.97
C ARG A 54 -2.22 -2.78 21.85
N LYS A 55 -2.06 -3.02 23.16
CA LYS A 55 -1.49 -2.08 24.12
C LYS A 55 -2.33 -0.81 24.41
N ASN A 56 -3.64 -0.89 24.26
CA ASN A 56 -4.57 0.23 24.55
C ASN A 56 -4.23 1.51 23.75
N THR A 57 -3.69 1.36 22.55
CA THR A 57 -3.52 2.44 21.57
C THR A 57 -4.64 2.40 20.55
N THR A 58 -4.74 3.44 19.73
CA THR A 58 -5.67 3.50 18.59
C THR A 58 -4.91 3.77 17.32
N ILE A 59 -5.39 3.15 16.23
CA ILE A 59 -4.88 3.35 14.87
C ILE A 59 -5.91 4.17 14.11
N PRO A 60 -5.58 5.38 13.61
CA PRO A 60 -6.47 6.13 12.75
C PRO A 60 -6.59 5.45 11.38
N LEU A 61 -7.82 5.13 10.98
CA LEU A 61 -8.15 4.59 9.66
C LEU A 61 -8.94 5.62 8.88
N TYR A 62 -8.57 5.83 7.63
CA TYR A 62 -9.32 6.62 6.67
C TYR A 62 -10.15 5.66 5.82
N VAL A 63 -11.44 5.62 6.06
CA VAL A 63 -12.35 4.63 5.47
C VAL A 63 -13.18 5.29 4.37
N PHE A 64 -13.07 4.75 3.17
CA PHE A 64 -13.82 5.16 1.99
C PHE A 64 -14.92 4.10 1.75
N VAL A 65 -16.17 4.50 1.90
CA VAL A 65 -17.32 3.62 1.62
C VAL A 65 -17.75 3.86 0.18
N PRO A 66 -17.96 2.81 -0.62
CA PRO A 66 -18.41 2.98 -1.99
C PRO A 66 -19.78 3.67 -2.03
N PRO A 67 -20.06 4.46 -3.08
CA PRO A 67 -21.38 5.03 -3.26
C PRO A 67 -22.42 3.93 -3.31
N ALA A 68 -23.53 4.12 -2.59
CA ALA A 68 -24.61 3.17 -2.62
C ALA A 68 -25.14 3.01 -4.05
N PRO A 69 -25.39 1.78 -4.52
CA PRO A 69 -25.84 1.54 -5.87
C PRO A 69 -27.21 2.20 -6.10
N VAL A 70 -27.30 3.02 -7.13
CA VAL A 70 -28.56 3.71 -7.50
C VAL A 70 -29.56 2.75 -8.12
N VAL A 71 -29.08 1.64 -8.70
CA VAL A 71 -29.88 0.59 -9.32
C VAL A 71 -29.41 -0.76 -8.79
N LEU A 72 -30.34 -1.56 -8.26
CA LEU A 72 -30.05 -2.92 -7.78
C LEU A 72 -29.79 -3.92 -8.92
N GLU A 73 -30.17 -3.57 -10.13
CA GLU A 73 -29.84 -4.30 -11.34
C GLU A 73 -28.80 -3.51 -12.14
N ARG A 74 -27.71 -4.16 -12.50
CA ARG A 74 -26.78 -3.63 -13.49
C ARG A 74 -27.42 -3.62 -14.85
N GLU A 75 -26.96 -2.78 -15.76
CA GLU A 75 -27.42 -2.75 -17.16
C GLU A 75 -27.29 -4.10 -17.89
N ASP A 76 -26.43 -4.98 -17.38
CA ASP A 76 -26.23 -6.36 -17.83
C ASP A 76 -27.26 -7.37 -17.24
N GLY A 77 -28.24 -6.89 -16.47
CA GLY A 77 -29.21 -7.72 -15.77
C GLY A 77 -28.67 -8.46 -14.54
N ALA A 78 -27.40 -8.28 -14.21
CA ALA A 78 -26.82 -8.87 -13.01
C ALA A 78 -27.29 -8.10 -11.76
N ARG A 79 -27.90 -8.81 -10.84
CA ARG A 79 -28.30 -8.23 -9.55
C ARG A 79 -27.08 -7.98 -8.69
N ILE A 80 -27.01 -6.82 -8.05
CA ILE A 80 -26.08 -6.60 -6.95
C ILE A 80 -26.46 -7.60 -5.85
N PRO A 81 -25.51 -8.37 -5.32
CA PRO A 81 -25.82 -9.39 -4.33
C PRO A 81 -26.24 -8.72 -3.01
N VAL A 82 -27.52 -8.47 -2.90
CA VAL A 82 -28.18 -8.05 -1.65
C VAL A 82 -29.00 -9.24 -1.18
N GLU A 83 -28.53 -9.88 -0.14
CA GLU A 83 -29.22 -11.00 0.50
C GLU A 83 -29.87 -10.51 1.79
N ASN A 84 -31.17 -10.64 1.92
CA ASN A 84 -31.93 -10.26 3.14
C ASN A 84 -31.69 -8.79 3.58
N GLY A 85 -31.54 -7.85 2.64
CA GLY A 85 -31.24 -6.45 2.92
C GLY A 85 -29.78 -6.18 3.28
N GLU A 86 -28.89 -7.16 3.18
CA GLU A 86 -27.47 -7.05 3.45
C GLU A 86 -26.66 -6.90 2.15
N TRP A 87 -25.89 -5.84 2.06
CA TRP A 87 -24.96 -5.60 0.95
C TRP A 87 -23.55 -5.99 1.36
N LYS A 88 -23.06 -7.12 0.83
CA LYS A 88 -21.70 -7.63 1.04
C LYS A 88 -20.73 -6.94 0.09
N VAL A 89 -19.79 -6.15 0.63
CA VAL A 89 -18.83 -5.36 -0.15
C VAL A 89 -17.41 -5.90 -0.01
N PRO A 90 -16.65 -5.93 -1.12
CA PRO A 90 -15.22 -6.23 -1.07
C PRO A 90 -14.44 -5.25 -0.19
N VAL A 91 -13.22 -5.63 0.19
CA VAL A 91 -12.36 -4.80 1.02
C VAL A 91 -11.02 -4.58 0.34
N VAL A 92 -10.54 -3.34 0.33
CA VAL A 92 -9.16 -2.99 -0.03
C VAL A 92 -8.48 -2.42 1.20
N LEU A 93 -7.43 -3.08 1.67
CA LEU A 93 -6.56 -2.59 2.74
C LEU A 93 -5.38 -1.87 2.12
N ASP A 94 -5.20 -0.58 2.44
CA ASP A 94 -4.22 0.28 1.77
C ASP A 94 -3.23 0.92 2.75
N PHE A 95 -1.95 1.02 2.33
CA PHE A 95 -0.85 1.55 3.11
C PHE A 95 -0.09 2.63 2.35
N HIS A 96 -0.03 3.83 2.94
CA HIS A 96 0.65 4.97 2.33
C HIS A 96 2.18 4.84 2.28
N GLY A 97 2.82 5.62 1.42
CA GLY A 97 4.27 5.74 1.31
C GLY A 97 4.88 6.59 2.42
N GLY A 98 6.14 7.00 2.22
CA GLY A 98 6.83 7.94 3.10
C GLY A 98 7.99 7.38 3.92
N GLY A 99 8.57 6.23 3.53
CA GLY A 99 9.81 5.69 4.11
C GLY A 99 9.74 5.38 5.60
N PHE A 100 8.55 5.13 6.16
CA PHE A 100 8.27 4.93 7.58
C PHE A 100 8.56 6.15 8.48
N ILE A 101 8.81 7.32 7.92
CA ILE A 101 9.15 8.55 8.66
C ILE A 101 8.20 9.71 8.37
N MET A 102 7.42 9.61 7.30
CA MET A 102 6.48 10.63 6.88
C MET A 102 5.27 10.00 6.17
N GLY A 103 4.38 10.85 5.69
CA GLY A 103 3.22 10.45 4.89
C GLY A 103 1.93 10.34 5.69
N SER A 104 0.84 10.29 4.94
CA SER A 104 -0.53 10.22 5.42
C SER A 104 -1.42 9.53 4.38
N PRO A 105 -2.51 8.86 4.78
CA PRO A 105 -3.52 8.34 3.85
C PRO A 105 -4.09 9.40 2.89
N LEU A 106 -3.99 10.68 3.22
CA LEU A 106 -4.49 11.77 2.36
C LEU A 106 -3.75 11.90 1.03
N GLU A 107 -2.48 11.50 0.99
CA GLU A 107 -1.66 11.54 -0.24
C GLU A 107 -2.18 10.57 -1.30
N GLN A 108 -2.85 9.50 -0.86
CA GLN A 108 -3.41 8.46 -1.73
C GLN A 108 -4.94 8.50 -1.81
N ALA A 109 -5.57 9.50 -1.19
CA ALA A 109 -7.02 9.60 -1.18
C ALA A 109 -7.66 9.56 -2.59
N PRO A 110 -7.10 10.18 -3.65
CA PRO A 110 -7.63 10.03 -5.01
C PRO A 110 -7.62 8.58 -5.51
N TYR A 111 -6.55 7.83 -5.23
CA TYR A 111 -6.46 6.40 -5.53
C TYR A 111 -7.47 5.59 -4.72
N ALA A 112 -7.53 5.80 -3.42
CA ALA A 112 -8.46 5.09 -2.54
C ALA A 112 -9.93 5.36 -2.91
N ALA A 113 -10.28 6.61 -3.25
CA ALA A 113 -11.60 6.98 -3.71
C ALA A 113 -11.95 6.32 -5.06
N MET A 114 -11.00 6.26 -6.00
CA MET A 114 -11.15 5.55 -7.27
C MET A 114 -11.41 4.06 -7.01
N MET A 115 -10.59 3.39 -6.19
CA MET A 115 -10.76 1.98 -5.86
C MET A 115 -12.12 1.72 -5.22
N ALA A 116 -12.58 2.59 -4.30
CA ALA A 116 -13.89 2.46 -3.68
C ALA A 116 -15.02 2.57 -4.71
N ARG A 117 -14.95 3.54 -5.61
CA ARG A 117 -15.97 3.79 -6.62
C ARG A 117 -16.02 2.70 -7.69
N GLU A 118 -14.87 2.37 -8.29
CA GLU A 118 -14.78 1.48 -9.46
C GLU A 118 -14.88 -0.02 -9.11
N LEU A 119 -14.49 -0.40 -7.89
CA LEU A 119 -14.60 -1.78 -7.42
C LEU A 119 -15.88 -2.03 -6.60
N GLY A 120 -16.58 -0.98 -6.17
CA GLY A 120 -17.65 -1.10 -5.19
C GLY A 120 -17.15 -1.65 -3.85
N ALA A 121 -15.94 -1.30 -3.46
CA ALA A 121 -15.24 -1.84 -2.29
C ALA A 121 -15.14 -0.81 -1.16
N VAL A 122 -15.16 -1.26 0.09
CA VAL A 122 -14.70 -0.43 1.21
C VAL A 122 -13.18 -0.39 1.18
N VAL A 123 -12.59 0.82 1.07
CA VAL A 123 -11.15 1.01 1.13
C VAL A 123 -10.77 1.52 2.51
N ILE A 124 -9.83 0.84 3.14
CA ILE A 124 -9.33 1.14 4.49
C ILE A 124 -7.86 1.54 4.39
N SER A 125 -7.60 2.85 4.35
CA SER A 125 -6.23 3.39 4.31
C SER A 125 -5.74 3.64 5.74
N VAL A 126 -4.62 2.99 6.09
CA VAL A 126 -4.10 2.93 7.45
C VAL A 126 -3.10 4.06 7.71
N SER A 127 -3.37 4.89 8.72
CA SER A 127 -2.39 5.85 9.25
C SER A 127 -1.50 5.17 10.28
N TYR A 128 -0.61 4.30 9.82
CA TYR A 128 0.26 3.51 10.67
C TYR A 128 1.30 4.37 11.41
N ARG A 129 1.85 3.85 12.51
CA ARG A 129 2.86 4.52 13.33
C ARG A 129 4.20 4.61 12.62
N ILE A 130 4.82 5.80 12.66
CA ILE A 130 6.07 6.13 11.97
C ILE A 130 7.13 6.64 12.93
N GLY A 131 8.40 6.59 12.47
CA GLY A 131 9.52 7.21 13.18
C GLY A 131 9.47 8.75 13.19
N PRO A 132 10.21 9.38 14.09
CA PRO A 132 11.07 8.78 15.11
C PRO A 132 10.33 8.30 16.36
N PHE A 133 9.04 8.68 16.54
CA PHE A 133 8.28 8.38 17.76
C PHE A 133 7.99 6.88 17.93
N HIS A 134 7.87 6.17 16.82
CA HIS A 134 7.64 4.74 16.79
C HIS A 134 8.64 4.05 15.89
N GLN A 135 9.33 3.06 16.43
CA GLN A 135 10.34 2.30 15.70
C GLN A 135 9.77 1.00 15.14
N PHE A 136 10.49 0.38 14.22
CA PHE A 136 10.23 -0.99 13.75
C PHE A 136 10.07 -1.94 14.97
N PRO A 137 9.06 -2.80 14.98
CA PRO A 137 8.12 -3.14 13.91
C PRO A 137 6.73 -2.47 14.05
N ALA A 138 6.60 -1.29 14.66
CA ALA A 138 5.32 -0.68 15.00
C ALA A 138 4.33 -0.58 13.83
N ALA A 139 4.80 -0.19 12.63
CA ALA A 139 3.95 -0.10 11.44
C ALA A 139 3.41 -1.48 10.99
N ILE A 140 4.23 -2.53 11.11
CA ILE A 140 3.80 -3.89 10.80
C ILE A 140 2.72 -4.36 11.78
N HIS A 141 2.90 -4.10 13.08
CA HIS A 141 1.89 -4.44 14.09
C HIS A 141 0.57 -3.72 13.85
N ASP A 142 0.59 -2.45 13.43
CA ASP A 142 -0.62 -1.71 13.11
C ASP A 142 -1.36 -2.35 11.92
N ALA A 143 -0.61 -2.74 10.89
CA ALA A 143 -1.17 -3.42 9.74
C ALA A 143 -1.80 -4.78 10.11
N GLU A 144 -1.12 -5.56 10.95
CA GLU A 144 -1.64 -6.83 11.46
C GLU A 144 -2.92 -6.65 12.28
N ASP A 145 -2.98 -5.63 13.14
CA ASP A 145 -4.18 -5.35 13.96
C ASP A 145 -5.38 -4.99 13.08
N VAL A 146 -5.16 -4.17 12.03
CA VAL A 146 -6.23 -3.79 11.09
C VAL A 146 -6.67 -5.00 10.25
N LEU A 147 -5.73 -5.78 9.72
CA LEU A 147 -6.06 -6.97 8.95
C LEU A 147 -6.82 -8.00 9.80
N SER A 148 -6.40 -8.20 11.06
CA SER A 148 -7.11 -9.08 11.99
C SER A 148 -8.56 -8.61 12.24
N ALA A 149 -8.79 -7.30 12.37
CA ALA A 149 -10.13 -6.75 12.55
C ALA A 149 -11.02 -6.94 11.31
N ILE A 150 -10.44 -6.90 10.11
CA ILE A 150 -11.16 -7.17 8.85
C ILE A 150 -11.55 -8.65 8.75
N LEU A 151 -10.63 -9.55 9.09
CA LEU A 151 -10.81 -11.00 9.00
C LEU A 151 -11.72 -11.57 10.09
N ASP A 152 -11.89 -10.88 11.21
CA ASP A 152 -12.79 -11.28 12.31
C ASP A 152 -14.25 -11.00 11.92
N THR A 153 -14.83 -11.91 11.14
CA THR A 153 -16.23 -11.83 10.67
C THR A 153 -17.24 -12.03 11.77
N ASP A 154 -16.89 -12.77 12.81
CA ASP A 154 -17.76 -13.08 13.93
C ASP A 154 -17.80 -11.96 14.98
N GLU A 155 -17.07 -10.87 14.72
CA GLU A 155 -17.01 -9.69 15.57
C GLU A 155 -16.65 -10.01 17.04
N VAL A 156 -15.75 -10.97 17.25
CA VAL A 156 -15.29 -11.35 18.59
C VAL A 156 -14.47 -10.22 19.21
N SER A 157 -13.57 -9.62 18.43
CA SER A 157 -12.68 -8.57 18.90
C SER A 157 -13.37 -7.20 19.00
N LYS A 158 -12.92 -6.40 19.95
CA LYS A 158 -13.37 -4.99 20.07
C LYS A 158 -13.06 -4.19 18.80
N ALA A 159 -11.92 -4.48 18.16
CA ALA A 159 -11.50 -3.80 16.94
C ALA A 159 -12.46 -4.05 15.77
N SER A 160 -12.84 -5.32 15.55
CA SER A 160 -13.80 -5.68 14.50
C SER A 160 -15.16 -5.03 14.74
N LYS A 161 -15.68 -5.08 15.97
CA LYS A 161 -16.94 -4.41 16.35
C LYS A 161 -16.92 -2.91 16.05
N VAL A 162 -15.85 -2.21 16.45
CA VAL A 162 -15.72 -0.77 16.22
C VAL A 162 -15.68 -0.48 14.72
N LEU A 163 -14.86 -1.22 13.95
CA LEU A 163 -14.72 -1.03 12.53
C LEU A 163 -16.06 -1.17 11.79
N ARG A 164 -16.77 -2.27 12.03
CA ARG A 164 -18.03 -2.58 11.35
C ARG A 164 -19.16 -1.64 11.77
N ASN A 165 -19.27 -1.31 13.05
CA ASN A 165 -20.27 -0.37 13.55
C ASN A 165 -20.07 1.04 12.97
N GLU A 166 -18.83 1.53 12.87
CA GLU A 166 -18.56 2.85 12.31
C GLU A 166 -18.85 2.89 10.79
N ILE A 167 -18.50 1.82 10.05
CA ILE A 167 -18.84 1.69 8.62
C ILE A 167 -20.36 1.67 8.45
N GLN A 168 -21.08 0.87 9.24
CA GLN A 168 -22.55 0.79 9.19
C GLN A 168 -23.18 2.15 9.52
N ARG A 169 -22.71 2.84 10.55
CA ARG A 169 -23.19 4.17 10.95
C ARG A 169 -23.02 5.18 9.83
N TYR A 170 -21.83 5.22 9.23
CA TYR A 170 -21.55 6.14 8.13
C TYR A 170 -22.39 5.83 6.89
N PHE A 171 -22.53 4.55 6.55
CA PHE A 171 -23.39 4.10 5.45
C PHE A 171 -24.85 4.54 5.67
N GLY A 172 -25.40 4.34 6.86
CA GLY A 172 -26.74 4.80 7.23
C GLY A 172 -26.93 6.31 6.98
N MET A 173 -25.96 7.13 7.41
CA MET A 173 -25.98 8.59 7.17
C MET A 173 -25.99 8.94 5.68
N THR A 174 -25.19 8.23 4.86
CA THR A 174 -25.15 8.48 3.41
C THR A 174 -26.44 8.08 2.70
N VAL A 175 -27.07 6.99 3.13
CA VAL A 175 -28.39 6.54 2.63
C VAL A 175 -29.47 7.56 2.97
N GLU A 176 -29.54 8.02 4.23
CA GLU A 176 -30.50 9.05 4.65
C GLU A 176 -30.33 10.36 3.87
N GLU A 177 -29.12 10.78 3.62
CA GLU A 177 -28.83 11.97 2.84
C GLU A 177 -29.27 11.82 1.37
N ALA A 178 -29.04 10.65 0.78
CA ALA A 178 -29.47 10.32 -0.58
C ALA A 178 -31.00 10.29 -0.69
N GLN A 179 -31.69 9.74 0.30
CA GLN A 179 -33.15 9.72 0.37
C GLN A 179 -33.73 11.15 0.49
N LYS A 180 -33.17 12.00 1.36
CA LYS A 180 -33.57 13.42 1.49
C LYS A 180 -33.44 14.19 0.17
N LYS A 181 -32.44 13.86 -0.64
CA LYS A 181 -32.22 14.47 -1.96
C LYS A 181 -33.09 13.87 -3.07
N LYS A 182 -34.05 12.99 -2.76
CA LYS A 182 -34.93 12.26 -3.71
C LYS A 182 -34.16 11.51 -4.83
N LYS A 183 -32.92 11.14 -4.58
CA LYS A 183 -32.07 10.48 -5.58
C LYS A 183 -32.11 8.96 -5.55
N ALA A 184 -32.92 8.34 -4.66
CA ALA A 184 -32.76 6.93 -4.38
C ALA A 184 -34.06 6.22 -4.00
N HIS A 185 -34.86 5.79 -4.99
CA HIS A 185 -35.92 4.82 -4.74
C HIS A 185 -35.40 3.38 -4.52
N ALA A 186 -34.20 3.04 -5.03
CA ALA A 186 -33.65 1.69 -4.94
C ALA A 186 -32.88 1.41 -3.62
N LEU A 187 -32.63 2.42 -2.78
CA LEU A 187 -31.89 2.25 -1.52
C LEU A 187 -32.71 1.71 -0.35
N ASN A 188 -34.04 1.61 -0.51
CA ASN A 188 -34.93 1.11 0.56
C ASN A 188 -34.70 -0.38 0.88
N ASP A 189 -34.07 -1.13 -0.05
CA ASP A 189 -33.85 -2.57 0.08
C ASP A 189 -32.53 -2.90 0.79
N ILE A 190 -31.61 -1.91 0.92
CA ILE A 190 -30.32 -2.13 1.60
C ILE A 190 -30.40 -1.56 3.03
N GLN A 191 -30.46 -2.45 3.99
CA GLN A 191 -30.51 -2.11 5.41
C GLN A 191 -29.12 -2.15 6.07
N ARG A 192 -28.22 -2.98 5.55
CA ARG A 192 -26.92 -3.23 6.16
C ARG A 192 -25.81 -3.36 5.11
N ILE A 193 -24.64 -2.80 5.44
CA ILE A 193 -23.39 -3.01 4.70
C ILE A 193 -22.48 -3.94 5.51
N THR A 194 -21.89 -4.95 4.86
CA THR A 194 -21.04 -5.94 5.50
C THR A 194 -19.75 -6.12 4.70
N LEU A 195 -18.62 -6.17 5.40
CA LEU A 195 -17.33 -6.44 4.77
C LEU A 195 -17.24 -7.91 4.36
N ASP A 196 -16.78 -8.16 3.15
CA ASP A 196 -16.54 -9.50 2.60
C ASP A 196 -15.03 -9.79 2.48
N PRO A 197 -14.40 -10.42 3.50
CA PRO A 197 -12.98 -10.75 3.46
C PRO A 197 -12.62 -11.80 2.39
N SER A 198 -13.58 -12.51 1.82
CA SER A 198 -13.31 -13.44 0.72
C SER A 198 -12.91 -12.71 -0.56
N ARG A 199 -13.24 -11.41 -0.65
CA ARG A 199 -12.82 -10.48 -1.70
C ARG A 199 -11.96 -9.36 -1.09
N LEU A 200 -10.87 -9.75 -0.44
CA LEU A 200 -9.87 -8.83 0.09
C LEU A 200 -8.80 -8.57 -0.96
N ALA A 201 -8.36 -7.31 -1.09
CA ALA A 201 -7.12 -6.93 -1.76
C ALA A 201 -6.26 -6.10 -0.80
N ILE A 202 -4.95 -6.16 -0.95
CA ILE A 202 -4.00 -5.39 -0.13
C ILE A 202 -3.14 -4.54 -1.07
N SER A 203 -3.04 -3.26 -0.77
CA SER A 203 -2.35 -2.25 -1.57
C SER A 203 -1.33 -1.51 -0.74
N GLY A 204 -0.22 -1.10 -1.35
CA GLY A 204 0.74 -0.27 -0.66
C GLY A 204 1.78 0.38 -1.56
N PHE A 205 2.22 1.57 -1.16
CA PHE A 205 3.12 2.43 -1.92
C PHE A 205 4.45 2.60 -1.17
N SER A 206 5.58 2.36 -1.82
CA SER A 206 6.92 2.54 -1.21
C SER A 206 7.06 1.77 0.12
N ALA A 207 7.18 2.44 1.25
CA ALA A 207 7.15 1.85 2.58
C ALA A 207 5.84 1.09 2.86
N GLY A 208 4.70 1.58 2.35
CA GLY A 208 3.43 0.88 2.41
C GLY A 208 3.42 -0.41 1.60
N GLY A 209 4.14 -0.46 0.46
CA GLY A 209 4.34 -1.68 -0.32
C GLY A 209 5.14 -2.74 0.44
N ASN A 210 6.10 -2.33 1.26
CA ASN A 210 6.78 -3.22 2.22
C ASN A 210 5.77 -3.80 3.23
N ILE A 211 4.91 -2.96 3.81
CA ILE A 211 3.88 -3.40 4.76
C ILE A 211 2.90 -4.36 4.07
N ALA A 212 2.44 -4.02 2.87
CA ALA A 212 1.50 -4.84 2.11
C ALA A 212 2.06 -6.25 1.84
N LEU A 213 3.32 -6.35 1.39
CA LEU A 213 3.98 -7.66 1.20
C LEU A 213 4.10 -8.42 2.52
N ASN A 214 4.42 -7.73 3.62
CA ASN A 214 4.50 -8.35 4.94
C ASN A 214 3.21 -9.04 5.37
N MET A 215 2.04 -8.56 4.93
CA MET A 215 0.75 -9.19 5.24
C MET A 215 0.57 -10.56 4.56
N ALA A 216 1.32 -10.82 3.50
CA ALA A 216 1.28 -12.09 2.74
C ALA A 216 2.51 -12.96 2.94
N VAL A 217 3.35 -12.68 3.94
CA VAL A 217 4.60 -13.41 4.19
C VAL A 217 4.55 -14.12 5.54
N TRP A 218 4.99 -15.37 5.54
CA TRP A 218 5.32 -16.10 6.75
C TRP A 218 6.83 -16.04 7.01
N VAL A 219 7.25 -15.70 8.22
CA VAL A 219 8.66 -15.64 8.60
C VAL A 219 8.96 -16.74 9.60
N PRO A 220 9.77 -17.76 9.22
CA PRO A 220 10.18 -18.80 10.14
C PRO A 220 11.10 -18.25 11.23
N PRO A 221 11.29 -18.97 12.34
CA PRO A 221 12.29 -18.62 13.34
C PRO A 221 13.67 -18.54 12.69
N CYS A 222 14.40 -17.46 12.91
CA CYS A 222 15.73 -17.29 12.35
C CYS A 222 16.75 -16.98 13.46
N PRO A 223 17.18 -17.98 14.24
CA PRO A 223 18.10 -17.77 15.36
C PRO A 223 19.48 -17.22 14.91
N GLN A 224 19.89 -17.48 13.67
CA GLN A 224 21.21 -17.12 13.18
C GLN A 224 21.39 -15.61 12.88
N LEU A 225 20.33 -14.89 12.56
CA LEU A 225 20.41 -13.46 12.25
C LEU A 225 20.64 -12.58 13.48
N PHE A 226 20.44 -13.12 14.67
CA PHE A 226 20.41 -12.38 15.92
C PHE A 226 21.31 -12.97 17.01
N SER A 227 21.92 -14.13 16.75
CA SER A 227 22.93 -14.65 17.67
C SER A 227 24.09 -13.66 17.70
N PRO A 228 24.52 -13.16 18.88
CA PRO A 228 25.78 -12.47 18.98
C PRO A 228 26.85 -13.41 18.41
N PRO A 229 27.88 -12.88 17.71
CA PRO A 229 28.95 -13.72 17.21
C PRO A 229 29.45 -14.56 18.38
N ALA A 230 29.44 -15.89 18.20
CA ALA A 230 29.92 -16.81 19.22
C ALA A 230 31.26 -16.32 19.66
N THR A 231 31.40 -15.99 20.94
CA THR A 231 32.69 -15.69 21.56
C THR A 231 33.48 -16.99 21.46
N THR A 232 34.21 -17.13 20.35
CA THR A 232 35.24 -18.15 20.24
C THR A 232 36.28 -17.81 21.30
N THR A 233 36.18 -18.45 22.44
CA THR A 233 37.29 -18.64 23.35
C THR A 233 38.32 -19.55 22.64
N GLY A 234 39.01 -18.95 21.66
CA GLY A 234 40.09 -19.56 20.90
C GLY A 234 41.32 -18.73 21.09
N MET A 235 42.29 -19.25 21.80
CA MET A 235 43.63 -18.71 22.00
C MET A 235 44.25 -18.23 20.69
N GLY A 236 44.75 -16.99 20.72
CA GLY A 236 45.95 -16.55 20.04
C GLY A 236 45.92 -16.46 18.51
N SER A 237 45.65 -15.26 18.00
CA SER A 237 46.39 -14.73 16.85
C SER A 237 46.26 -13.21 16.83
N HIS A 238 47.38 -12.52 16.95
CA HIS A 238 47.49 -11.10 16.73
C HIS A 238 47.19 -10.75 15.29
N THR A 239 46.03 -10.18 15.03
CA THR A 239 45.74 -9.48 13.79
C THR A 239 45.44 -8.02 14.09
N THR A 240 46.22 -7.16 13.51
CA THR A 240 46.19 -5.71 13.55
C THR A 240 44.76 -5.19 13.26
N ARG A 241 44.17 -4.61 14.30
CA ARG A 241 42.89 -3.93 14.27
C ARG A 241 43.06 -2.61 13.51
N THR A 242 42.75 -2.58 12.21
CA THR A 242 42.54 -1.33 11.51
C THR A 242 41.28 -0.69 12.09
N THR A 243 41.46 0.32 12.90
CA THR A 243 40.37 1.18 13.40
C THR A 243 39.80 1.97 12.23
N ARG A 244 38.79 1.42 11.60
CA ARG A 244 37.93 2.19 10.72
C ARG A 244 37.09 3.09 11.62
N GLY A 245 37.27 4.40 11.52
CA GLY A 245 36.51 5.37 12.28
C GLY A 245 35.02 5.13 12.13
N PRO A 246 34.19 5.42 13.14
CA PRO A 246 32.73 5.19 13.07
C PRO A 246 32.16 5.97 11.90
N SER A 247 31.44 5.27 10.99
CA SER A 247 30.71 5.92 9.94
C SER A 247 29.60 6.80 10.56
N ALA A 248 29.23 7.90 9.92
CA ALA A 248 28.15 8.77 10.40
C ALA A 248 26.84 8.01 10.73
N ALA A 249 26.62 6.84 10.11
CA ALA A 249 25.52 5.93 10.41
C ALA A 249 25.70 5.19 11.77
N ASP A 250 26.92 5.00 12.20
CA ASP A 250 27.21 4.32 13.49
C ASP A 250 27.08 5.27 14.68
N THR A 251 27.21 6.59 14.45
CA THR A 251 27.09 7.63 15.49
C THR A 251 25.64 7.85 15.94
N PHE A 252 24.64 7.47 15.14
CA PHE A 252 23.22 7.64 15.49
C PHE A 252 22.63 6.46 16.28
N SER A 253 23.26 5.29 16.22
CA SER A 253 22.75 4.08 16.88
C SER A 253 22.85 4.09 18.42
N PRO A 254 23.87 4.68 19.04
CA PRO A 254 23.99 4.71 20.50
C PRO A 254 23.30 5.92 21.16
N LEU A 255 22.93 6.95 20.39
CA LEU A 255 22.35 8.18 20.95
C LEU A 255 20.83 8.14 21.12
N LEU A 256 20.16 7.16 20.50
CA LEU A 256 18.75 6.92 20.70
C LEU A 256 18.63 5.84 21.77
N PRO A 257 18.25 6.20 23.02
CA PRO A 257 17.89 5.17 23.98
C PRO A 257 16.81 4.31 23.31
N PRO A 258 16.90 2.98 23.37
CA PRO A 258 15.86 2.14 22.84
C PRO A 258 14.56 2.59 23.51
N VAL A 259 13.70 3.28 22.76
CA VAL A 259 12.29 3.28 23.11
C VAL A 259 11.99 1.80 23.07
N ARG A 260 11.93 1.18 24.23
CA ARG A 260 11.59 -0.22 24.34
C ARG A 260 10.27 -0.39 23.58
N ALA A 261 10.41 -0.76 22.29
CA ALA A 261 9.39 -1.53 21.65
C ALA A 261 9.44 -2.84 22.45
N PRO A 262 8.51 -3.05 23.37
CA PRO A 262 8.63 -4.19 24.21
C PRO A 262 8.40 -5.40 23.35
N THR A 263 9.29 -6.34 23.46
CA THR A 263 8.98 -7.74 23.49
C THR A 263 8.95 -8.55 22.20
N VAL A 264 8.70 -8.01 21.01
CA VAL A 264 8.76 -8.85 19.80
C VAL A 264 10.20 -9.14 19.36
N LEU A 265 11.15 -8.29 19.75
CA LEU A 265 12.59 -8.53 19.55
C LEU A 265 13.21 -9.38 20.67
N ASP A 266 12.53 -9.52 21.80
CA ASP A 266 13.02 -10.33 22.92
C ASP A 266 12.75 -11.83 22.69
N ASP A 267 11.82 -12.18 21.77
CA ASP A 267 11.52 -13.55 21.41
C ASP A 267 11.79 -13.83 19.93
N ILE A 268 13.04 -13.73 19.57
CA ILE A 268 13.57 -14.01 18.21
C ILE A 268 13.43 -15.50 17.85
N SER A 269 13.25 -16.36 18.84
CA SER A 269 13.07 -17.79 18.65
C SER A 269 11.69 -18.16 18.14
N GLN A 270 10.69 -17.27 18.26
CA GLN A 270 9.34 -17.52 17.82
C GLN A 270 9.17 -17.27 16.33
N PRO A 271 8.39 -18.12 15.62
CA PRO A 271 8.01 -17.81 14.26
C PRO A 271 7.12 -16.57 14.23
N TRP A 272 7.24 -15.77 13.19
CA TRP A 272 6.33 -14.66 12.93
C TRP A 272 5.36 -15.07 11.80
N PRO A 273 4.30 -15.82 12.11
CA PRO A 273 3.39 -16.37 11.12
C PRO A 273 2.60 -15.25 10.43
N SER A 274 2.15 -15.53 9.23
CA SER A 274 1.13 -14.71 8.59
C SER A 274 -0.15 -14.74 9.44
N ILE A 275 -0.81 -13.61 9.57
CA ILE A 275 -2.13 -13.53 10.20
C ILE A 275 -3.26 -13.91 9.26
N LEU A 276 -2.97 -14.10 7.97
CA LEU A 276 -3.95 -14.67 7.05
C LEU A 276 -4.32 -16.06 7.54
N PRO A 277 -5.62 -16.39 7.57
CA PRO A 277 -6.08 -17.68 8.04
C PRO A 277 -5.53 -18.82 7.16
N PRO A 278 -5.58 -20.08 7.61
CA PRO A 278 -5.19 -21.23 6.81
C PRO A 278 -5.90 -21.26 5.46
N GLU A 279 -5.29 -21.85 4.44
CA GLU A 279 -5.75 -21.82 3.03
C GLU A 279 -7.24 -22.14 2.81
N LYS A 280 -7.86 -22.95 3.66
CA LYS A 280 -9.29 -23.27 3.56
C LYS A 280 -10.24 -22.11 3.91
N ALA A 281 -9.77 -21.13 4.66
CA ALA A 281 -10.56 -19.99 5.11
C ALA A 281 -10.10 -18.65 4.48
N GLN A 282 -9.08 -18.71 3.61
CA GLN A 282 -8.54 -17.53 2.91
C GLN A 282 -9.35 -17.20 1.65
N PRO A 283 -9.29 -15.94 1.16
CA PRO A 283 -9.70 -15.66 -0.20
C PRO A 283 -8.95 -16.60 -1.15
N ARG A 284 -9.64 -17.16 -2.13
CA ARG A 284 -9.05 -18.07 -3.14
C ARG A 284 -7.83 -17.43 -3.80
N LEU A 285 -7.94 -16.14 -4.15
CA LEU A 285 -6.86 -15.31 -4.63
C LEU A 285 -6.85 -14.00 -3.86
N LEU A 286 -5.67 -13.60 -3.42
CA LEU A 286 -5.42 -12.35 -2.71
C LEU A 286 -4.68 -11.39 -3.65
N PRO A 287 -5.35 -10.41 -4.30
CA PRO A 287 -4.67 -9.35 -5.02
C PRO A 287 -3.75 -8.56 -4.09
N LEU A 288 -2.46 -8.51 -4.43
CA LEU A 288 -1.42 -7.79 -3.72
C LEU A 288 -0.83 -6.73 -4.65
N LEU A 289 -1.14 -5.46 -4.38
CA LEU A 289 -0.83 -4.33 -5.25
C LEU A 289 0.38 -3.58 -4.67
N LEU A 290 1.54 -3.78 -5.26
CA LEU A 290 2.82 -3.27 -4.77
C LEU A 290 3.34 -2.15 -5.68
N PHE A 291 3.19 -0.91 -5.25
CA PHE A 291 3.71 0.24 -6.00
C PHE A 291 5.10 0.61 -5.48
N TYR A 292 6.12 0.41 -6.32
CA TYR A 292 7.53 0.72 -6.03
C TYR A 292 7.96 0.40 -4.58
N PRO A 293 7.75 -0.85 -4.12
CA PRO A 293 7.89 -1.21 -2.73
C PRO A 293 9.34 -1.14 -2.25
N SER A 294 9.55 -0.80 -0.97
CA SER A 294 10.85 -0.92 -0.31
C SER A 294 11.07 -2.36 0.16
N LEU A 295 11.71 -3.19 -0.63
CA LEU A 295 11.84 -4.63 -0.38
C LEU A 295 13.11 -5.03 0.37
N ASP A 296 14.17 -4.20 0.31
CA ASP A 296 15.44 -4.42 0.99
C ASP A 296 15.93 -3.12 1.63
N ALA A 297 15.96 -3.10 2.96
CA ALA A 297 16.35 -1.94 3.75
C ALA A 297 17.82 -1.95 4.18
N ARG A 298 18.63 -2.93 3.73
CA ARG A 298 20.05 -3.05 4.15
C ARG A 298 20.85 -1.83 3.75
N LEU A 299 20.57 -1.26 2.58
CA LEU A 299 21.21 -0.03 2.09
C LEU A 299 20.30 1.19 2.28
N LEU A 300 20.89 2.29 2.71
CA LEU A 300 20.21 3.59 2.76
C LEU A 300 19.99 4.14 1.33
N PRO A 301 19.05 5.05 1.11
CA PRO A 301 18.75 5.59 -0.22
C PRO A 301 19.96 6.15 -0.98
N HIS A 302 20.90 6.78 -0.30
CA HIS A 302 22.14 7.31 -0.92
C HIS A 302 23.21 6.25 -1.20
N GLU A 303 23.08 5.05 -0.61
CA GLU A 303 23.98 3.91 -0.79
C GLU A 303 23.50 2.96 -1.89
N ARG A 304 22.24 3.12 -2.34
CA ARG A 304 21.63 2.22 -3.33
C ARG A 304 22.17 2.48 -4.74
N PRO A 305 22.44 1.42 -5.52
CA PRO A 305 22.77 1.58 -6.93
C PRO A 305 21.57 2.21 -7.67
N MET A 306 21.87 2.99 -8.70
CA MET A 306 20.86 3.36 -9.70
C MET A 306 20.78 2.28 -10.75
N LYS A 307 19.58 2.05 -11.30
CA LYS A 307 19.43 1.27 -12.52
C LYS A 307 20.15 2.01 -13.65
N ASP A 308 20.96 1.28 -14.43
CA ASP A 308 21.64 1.85 -15.57
C ASP A 308 20.59 2.37 -16.55
N MET A 309 20.63 3.68 -16.81
CA MET A 309 19.78 4.26 -17.84
C MET A 309 20.24 3.74 -19.22
N PRO A 310 19.32 3.47 -20.16
CA PRO A 310 19.70 3.14 -21.52
C PRO A 310 20.73 4.13 -22.05
N SER A 311 21.81 3.65 -22.66
CA SER A 311 22.96 4.45 -23.11
C SER A 311 22.59 5.61 -24.04
N ALA A 312 21.41 5.57 -24.66
CA ALA A 312 20.87 6.67 -25.47
C ALA A 312 20.54 7.95 -24.67
N LEU A 313 20.34 7.82 -23.36
CA LEU A 313 19.99 8.94 -22.47
C LEU A 313 21.18 9.39 -21.58
N ASN A 314 22.29 8.64 -21.59
CA ASN A 314 23.47 8.95 -20.80
C ASN A 314 24.75 8.75 -21.58
N PRO A 315 25.13 9.71 -22.49
CA PRO A 315 26.34 9.59 -23.33
C PRO A 315 27.67 9.60 -22.55
N ASP A 316 27.64 9.95 -21.25
CA ASP A 316 28.85 10.09 -20.41
C ASP A 316 29.06 8.93 -19.43
N ASP A 317 28.84 7.70 -19.83
CA ASP A 317 28.85 6.46 -19.04
C ASP A 317 30.15 6.08 -18.32
N LYS A 318 31.09 6.97 -18.15
CA LYS A 318 32.37 6.69 -17.48
C LYS A 318 32.63 7.45 -16.19
N LYS A 319 31.62 8.13 -15.64
CA LYS A 319 31.82 8.79 -14.33
C LYS A 319 31.63 7.77 -13.21
N PRO A 320 32.62 7.65 -12.29
CA PRO A 320 32.47 6.82 -11.10
C PRO A 320 31.23 7.26 -10.34
N GLN A 321 30.48 6.28 -9.84
CA GLN A 321 29.27 6.48 -9.06
C GLN A 321 29.57 7.50 -7.93
N GLN A 322 29.17 8.75 -8.12
CA GLN A 322 29.36 9.79 -7.12
C GLN A 322 28.59 9.38 -5.89
N THR A 323 29.26 9.33 -4.74
CA THR A 323 28.63 9.17 -3.43
C THR A 323 27.62 10.28 -3.24
N ARG A 324 26.34 9.94 -3.33
CA ARG A 324 25.26 10.92 -3.17
C ARG A 324 25.24 11.43 -1.75
N MET A 325 25.00 12.71 -1.59
CA MET A 325 24.79 13.26 -0.26
C MET A 325 23.54 12.64 0.39
N PRO A 326 23.58 12.32 1.71
CA PRO A 326 22.44 11.78 2.40
C PRO A 326 21.23 12.73 2.35
N GLY A 327 20.17 12.33 1.68
CA GLY A 327 18.89 13.06 1.67
C GLY A 327 18.05 12.78 2.93
N LEU A 328 16.85 13.35 2.98
CA LEU A 328 15.93 13.26 4.12
C LEU A 328 15.72 11.80 4.61
N PHE A 329 15.43 10.89 3.70
CA PHE A 329 15.19 9.48 4.03
C PHE A 329 16.45 8.75 4.54
N SER A 330 17.62 9.14 4.07
CA SER A 330 18.90 8.60 4.56
C SER A 330 19.22 9.06 5.99
N ILE A 331 18.84 10.29 6.32
CA ILE A 331 19.06 10.89 7.64
C ILE A 331 18.02 10.39 8.65
N MET A 332 16.75 10.39 8.26
CA MET A 332 15.64 10.08 9.16
C MET A 332 15.31 8.59 9.24
N GLY A 333 15.54 7.81 8.18
CA GLY A 333 15.23 6.38 8.12
C GLY A 333 15.78 5.56 9.30
N PRO A 334 17.03 5.78 9.75
CA PRO A 334 17.59 5.11 10.92
C PRO A 334 16.82 5.36 12.22
N THR A 335 16.02 6.42 12.31
CA THR A 335 15.20 6.71 13.50
C THR A 335 14.00 5.75 13.62
N TYR A 336 13.52 5.20 12.49
CA TYR A 336 12.52 4.14 12.48
C TYR A 336 13.16 2.75 12.49
N LEU A 337 14.15 2.51 11.60
CA LEU A 337 14.77 1.22 11.38
C LEU A 337 16.29 1.26 11.67
N PRO A 338 16.72 0.90 12.87
CA PRO A 338 18.15 0.82 13.24
C PRO A 338 18.92 -0.16 12.35
N LYS A 339 20.20 0.15 12.08
CA LYS A 339 21.07 -0.62 11.17
C LYS A 339 21.06 -2.14 11.45
N LYS A 340 21.10 -2.53 12.73
CA LYS A 340 21.10 -3.94 13.16
C LYS A 340 19.85 -4.73 12.77
N LEU A 341 18.72 -4.03 12.51
CA LEU A 341 17.43 -4.65 12.18
C LEU A 341 17.12 -4.61 10.69
N ARG A 342 17.93 -3.97 9.86
CA ARG A 342 17.63 -3.80 8.42
C ARG A 342 17.61 -5.11 7.65
N ALA A 343 18.40 -6.12 8.07
CA ALA A 343 18.37 -7.44 7.46
C ALA A 343 17.25 -8.34 8.00
N HIS A 344 16.46 -7.88 8.99
CA HIS A 344 15.32 -8.64 9.49
C HIS A 344 14.30 -8.87 8.36
N PRO A 345 13.78 -10.11 8.17
CA PRO A 345 12.87 -10.45 7.08
C PRO A 345 11.61 -9.54 7.02
N ARG A 346 11.09 -9.11 8.16
CA ARG A 346 9.95 -8.16 8.22
C ARG A 346 10.34 -6.71 7.89
N ALA A 347 11.61 -6.33 8.06
CA ALA A 347 12.12 -5.03 7.62
C ALA A 347 12.47 -5.03 6.12
N SER A 348 12.93 -6.17 5.63
CA SER A 348 13.37 -6.42 4.26
C SER A 348 12.65 -7.65 3.67
N PRO A 349 11.34 -7.56 3.37
CA PRO A 349 10.54 -8.72 2.96
C PRO A 349 10.98 -9.33 1.63
N GLY A 350 11.71 -8.62 0.78
CA GLY A 350 12.35 -9.19 -0.41
C GLY A 350 13.45 -10.21 -0.13
N LEU A 351 13.98 -10.26 1.10
CA LEU A 351 14.96 -11.26 1.51
C LEU A 351 14.32 -12.59 1.91
N VAL A 352 13.01 -12.61 2.15
CA VAL A 352 12.27 -13.82 2.53
C VAL A 352 12.32 -14.83 1.39
N ASP A 353 12.39 -16.12 1.76
CA ASP A 353 12.32 -17.20 0.78
C ASP A 353 10.98 -17.14 0.02
N PRO A 354 10.96 -17.29 -1.31
CA PRO A 354 9.73 -17.33 -2.09
C PRO A 354 8.70 -18.35 -1.60
N GLY A 355 9.15 -19.47 -1.06
CA GLY A 355 8.29 -20.50 -0.46
C GLY A 355 7.48 -20.03 0.75
N ASN A 356 7.90 -18.92 1.38
CA ASN A 356 7.23 -18.30 2.52
C ASN A 356 6.25 -17.17 2.11
N VAL A 357 6.15 -16.85 0.84
CA VAL A 357 5.11 -15.96 0.32
C VAL A 357 3.86 -16.79 0.06
N GLN A 358 2.71 -16.30 0.50
CA GLN A 358 1.41 -16.97 0.33
C GLN A 358 1.16 -17.34 -1.14
N LYS A 359 0.88 -18.60 -1.43
CA LYS A 359 0.69 -19.11 -2.80
C LYS A 359 -0.58 -18.57 -3.47
N ASN A 360 -1.59 -18.21 -2.68
CA ASN A 360 -2.80 -17.57 -3.19
C ASN A 360 -2.63 -16.07 -3.46
N ALA A 361 -1.48 -15.46 -3.16
CA ALA A 361 -1.23 -14.08 -3.52
C ALA A 361 -1.12 -13.93 -5.05
N ALA A 362 -1.90 -13.02 -5.61
CA ALA A 362 -1.78 -12.55 -6.98
C ALA A 362 -1.10 -11.18 -6.91
N ILE A 363 0.13 -11.07 -7.41
CA ILE A 363 0.96 -9.87 -7.21
C ILE A 363 0.96 -9.02 -8.48
N LEU A 364 0.56 -7.75 -8.36
CA LEU A 364 0.83 -6.70 -9.33
C LEU A 364 1.93 -5.81 -8.76
N LEU A 365 3.10 -5.82 -9.39
CA LEU A 365 4.27 -5.04 -9.00
C LEU A 365 4.50 -3.91 -9.99
N VAL A 366 4.45 -2.67 -9.54
CA VAL A 366 4.64 -1.47 -10.37
C VAL A 366 5.96 -0.80 -10.03
N LEU A 367 6.85 -0.70 -11.01
CA LEU A 367 8.22 -0.21 -10.85
C LEU A 367 8.49 0.97 -11.78
N PRO A 368 8.76 2.17 -11.24
CA PRO A 368 9.21 3.30 -12.05
C PRO A 368 10.68 3.11 -12.47
N GLU A 369 10.99 3.50 -13.68
CA GLU A 369 12.33 3.33 -14.24
C GLU A 369 13.39 4.18 -13.53
N LYS A 370 13.03 5.42 -13.15
CA LYS A 370 13.92 6.38 -12.46
C LYS A 370 13.83 6.24 -10.93
N ASP A 371 13.96 5.01 -10.41
CA ASP A 371 13.83 4.73 -8.99
C ASP A 371 15.01 3.92 -8.45
N THR A 372 15.56 4.37 -7.34
CA THR A 372 16.64 3.62 -6.64
C THR A 372 16.14 2.32 -5.99
N LEU A 373 14.82 2.13 -5.84
CA LEU A 373 14.22 0.90 -5.35
C LEU A 373 14.03 -0.13 -6.47
N ALA A 374 14.07 0.27 -7.75
CA ALA A 374 13.84 -0.62 -8.88
C ALA A 374 14.82 -1.80 -8.89
N VAL A 375 16.12 -1.54 -8.66
CA VAL A 375 17.16 -2.60 -8.66
C VAL A 375 16.86 -3.70 -7.65
N GLN A 376 16.48 -3.35 -6.41
CA GLN A 376 16.16 -4.36 -5.40
C GLN A 376 14.88 -5.13 -5.73
N SER A 377 13.94 -4.46 -6.41
CA SER A 377 12.70 -5.07 -6.86
C SER A 377 12.94 -6.02 -8.03
N ASP A 378 13.80 -5.65 -8.99
CA ASP A 378 14.21 -6.54 -10.08
C ASP A 378 14.90 -7.81 -9.53
N VAL A 379 15.82 -7.66 -8.56
CA VAL A 379 16.44 -8.81 -7.88
C VAL A 379 15.41 -9.72 -7.20
N TRP A 380 14.38 -9.14 -6.59
CA TRP A 380 13.31 -9.92 -6.00
C TRP A 380 12.45 -10.63 -7.05
N VAL A 381 12.13 -9.96 -8.15
CA VAL A 381 11.40 -10.53 -9.30
C VAL A 381 12.17 -11.73 -9.87
N ASP A 382 13.48 -11.57 -10.11
CA ASP A 382 14.33 -12.65 -10.60
C ASP A 382 14.36 -13.85 -9.66
N LYS A 383 14.41 -13.59 -8.34
CA LYS A 383 14.35 -14.61 -7.31
C LYS A 383 13.02 -15.37 -7.33
N MET A 384 11.90 -14.66 -7.45
CA MET A 384 10.56 -15.25 -7.54
C MET A 384 10.41 -16.08 -8.81
N ASN A 385 10.86 -15.57 -9.95
CA ASN A 385 10.82 -16.24 -11.24
C ASN A 385 11.69 -17.50 -11.26
N THR A 386 12.94 -17.41 -10.80
CA THR A 386 13.88 -18.53 -10.75
C THR A 386 13.40 -19.64 -9.82
N SER A 387 12.71 -19.32 -8.74
CA SER A 387 12.12 -20.30 -7.83
C SER A 387 10.88 -20.98 -8.41
N GLY A 388 10.35 -20.50 -9.52
CA GLY A 388 9.09 -20.97 -10.11
C GLY A 388 7.87 -20.67 -9.26
N TRP A 389 7.93 -19.66 -8.38
CA TRP A 389 6.82 -19.30 -7.49
C TRP A 389 5.56 -18.94 -8.31
N ASN A 390 4.49 -19.70 -8.09
CA ASN A 390 3.18 -19.51 -8.75
C ASN A 390 3.21 -19.41 -10.29
N GLY A 391 4.25 -19.95 -10.94
CA GLY A 391 4.42 -19.91 -12.38
C GLY A 391 5.32 -18.78 -12.88
N PRO A 392 5.38 -18.55 -14.20
CA PRO A 392 6.24 -17.54 -14.79
C PRO A 392 5.77 -16.12 -14.42
N VAL A 393 6.73 -15.21 -14.26
CA VAL A 393 6.48 -13.78 -14.12
C VAL A 393 6.11 -13.20 -15.48
N ARG A 394 5.09 -12.33 -15.53
CA ARG A 394 4.65 -11.64 -16.75
C ARG A 394 5.01 -10.15 -16.66
N PHE A 395 5.44 -9.59 -17.79
CA PHE A 395 5.81 -8.19 -17.88
C PHE A 395 4.79 -7.41 -18.72
N GLY A 396 4.19 -6.37 -18.13
CA GLY A 396 3.06 -5.64 -18.72
C GLY A 396 3.42 -4.32 -19.41
N ASP A 397 4.71 -3.98 -19.51
CA ASP A 397 5.20 -2.75 -20.12
C ASP A 397 5.37 -2.81 -21.65
N GLY A 398 4.93 -3.89 -22.28
CA GLY A 398 5.07 -4.13 -23.71
C GLY A 398 6.46 -4.62 -24.13
N ARG A 399 7.35 -4.95 -23.20
CA ARG A 399 8.67 -5.57 -23.49
C ARG A 399 8.54 -7.04 -23.87
N ASP A 400 7.56 -7.73 -23.29
CA ASP A 400 7.21 -9.10 -23.68
C ASP A 400 6.25 -9.08 -24.86
N ASN A 401 6.67 -9.68 -25.98
CA ASN A 401 5.83 -9.80 -27.17
C ASN A 401 4.53 -10.58 -26.92
N ASP A 402 4.49 -11.39 -25.87
CA ASP A 402 3.39 -12.29 -25.56
C ASP A 402 2.31 -11.64 -24.68
N TRP A 403 2.61 -10.49 -24.02
CA TRP A 403 1.66 -9.80 -23.18
C TRP A 403 1.89 -8.28 -23.12
N ASN A 404 0.89 -7.51 -23.55
CA ASN A 404 0.94 -6.05 -23.60
C ASN A 404 0.11 -5.35 -22.51
N GLY A 405 -0.16 -6.04 -21.39
CA GLY A 405 -0.99 -5.52 -20.29
C GLY A 405 -2.49 -5.66 -20.51
N ARG A 406 -2.95 -6.24 -21.66
CA ARG A 406 -4.35 -6.48 -21.96
C ARG A 406 -4.73 -7.94 -21.72
N GLU A 407 -5.91 -8.18 -21.15
CA GLU A 407 -6.36 -9.54 -20.77
C GLU A 407 -6.42 -10.55 -21.94
N GLY A 408 -6.57 -10.08 -23.18
CA GLY A 408 -6.81 -10.96 -24.33
C GLY A 408 -5.61 -11.79 -24.80
N ASN A 409 -4.38 -11.43 -24.45
CA ASN A 409 -3.14 -12.02 -24.99
C ASN A 409 -2.32 -12.82 -23.98
N ALA A 410 -2.68 -12.82 -22.70
CA ALA A 410 -1.95 -13.62 -21.72
C ALA A 410 -2.55 -15.02 -21.66
N PRO A 411 -1.73 -16.09 -21.79
CA PRO A 411 -2.20 -17.41 -21.40
C PRO A 411 -2.66 -17.33 -19.94
N ALA A 412 -3.94 -17.67 -19.69
CA ALA A 412 -4.46 -17.70 -18.33
C ALA A 412 -3.51 -18.54 -17.48
N PRO A 413 -3.07 -18.07 -16.29
CA PRO A 413 -2.32 -18.92 -15.40
C PRO A 413 -3.14 -20.18 -15.17
N SER A 414 -2.57 -21.32 -15.56
CA SER A 414 -3.22 -22.62 -15.38
C SER A 414 -3.21 -22.94 -13.89
N GLY A 415 -4.32 -22.72 -13.21
CA GLY A 415 -4.47 -23.13 -11.83
C GLY A 415 -5.03 -22.07 -10.88
N THR A 416 -5.19 -22.48 -9.64
CA THR A 416 -5.67 -21.65 -8.51
C THR A 416 -4.61 -20.71 -7.95
N ASN A 417 -3.41 -20.68 -8.52
CA ASN A 417 -2.29 -19.87 -8.06
C ASN A 417 -2.35 -18.45 -8.62
N GLY A 418 -2.02 -17.45 -7.79
CA GLY A 418 -2.17 -16.04 -8.14
C GLY A 418 -1.25 -15.55 -9.25
N GLY A 419 0.05 -15.91 -9.19
CA GLY A 419 1.07 -15.43 -10.14
C GLY A 419 1.54 -14.00 -9.89
N MET A 420 2.47 -13.53 -10.73
CA MET A 420 3.06 -12.18 -10.64
C MET A 420 3.01 -11.47 -11.99
N GLU A 421 2.58 -10.22 -11.96
CA GLU A 421 2.68 -9.28 -13.06
C GLU A 421 3.58 -8.12 -12.67
N VAL A 422 4.52 -7.75 -13.51
CA VAL A 422 5.45 -6.65 -13.30
C VAL A 422 5.21 -5.57 -14.34
N TRP A 423 4.90 -4.36 -13.90
CA TRP A 423 4.73 -3.19 -14.74
C TRP A 423 5.91 -2.24 -14.54
N HIS A 424 6.77 -2.09 -15.55
CA HIS A 424 7.81 -1.08 -15.55
C HIS A 424 7.28 0.20 -16.18
N ALA A 425 7.16 1.27 -15.37
CA ALA A 425 6.68 2.55 -15.83
C ALA A 425 7.87 3.37 -16.41
N PRO A 426 7.95 3.55 -17.74
CA PRO A 426 9.07 4.23 -18.37
C PRO A 426 9.11 5.70 -17.96
N ASP A 427 10.32 6.25 -17.83
CA ASP A 427 10.60 7.66 -17.48
C ASP A 427 9.96 8.19 -16.18
N CYS A 428 9.24 7.36 -15.43
CA CYS A 428 8.59 7.75 -14.18
C CYS A 428 9.57 7.73 -13.00
N GLN A 429 9.35 8.64 -12.03
CA GLN A 429 10.13 8.76 -10.81
C GLN A 429 9.46 8.03 -9.65
N HIS A 430 10.23 7.76 -8.57
CA HIS A 430 9.65 7.24 -7.33
C HIS A 430 8.51 8.13 -6.82
N GLY A 431 7.36 7.54 -6.50
CA GLY A 431 6.22 8.27 -5.94
C GLY A 431 5.32 9.00 -6.94
N TRP A 432 5.57 8.92 -8.26
CA TRP A 432 4.81 9.69 -9.26
C TRP A 432 3.30 9.45 -9.19
N THR A 433 2.86 8.28 -8.77
CA THR A 433 1.43 7.98 -8.65
C THR A 433 0.74 8.74 -7.51
N GLN A 434 1.51 9.23 -6.53
CA GLN A 434 1.03 9.98 -5.37
C GLN A 434 1.12 11.49 -5.56
N PHE A 435 1.86 11.95 -6.56
CA PHE A 435 2.01 13.39 -6.80
C PHE A 435 0.71 14.03 -7.29
N PRO A 436 0.42 15.29 -6.91
CA PRO A 436 -0.69 16.04 -7.45
C PRO A 436 -0.64 16.08 -8.97
N VAL A 437 -1.80 15.97 -9.64
CA VAL A 437 -1.90 15.99 -11.11
C VAL A 437 -1.27 17.24 -11.72
N THR A 438 -1.31 18.35 -10.98
CA THR A 438 -0.80 19.66 -11.43
C THR A 438 0.71 19.68 -11.67
N ILE A 439 1.48 18.85 -10.95
CA ILE A 439 2.95 18.81 -11.05
C ILE A 439 3.47 17.69 -11.96
N LEU A 440 2.62 16.75 -12.34
CA LEU A 440 3.00 15.66 -13.23
C LEU A 440 3.08 16.10 -14.69
N GLY A 441 4.10 15.63 -15.40
CA GLY A 441 4.20 15.76 -16.86
C GLY A 441 3.08 14.98 -17.60
N LYS A 442 2.90 15.29 -18.88
CA LYS A 442 1.86 14.62 -19.71
C LYS A 442 2.06 13.09 -19.75
N HIS A 443 3.30 12.66 -19.92
CA HIS A 443 3.67 11.25 -19.95
C HIS A 443 3.35 10.55 -18.62
N GLU A 444 3.77 11.13 -17.49
CA GLU A 444 3.53 10.55 -16.15
C GLU A 444 2.04 10.45 -15.80
N LYS A 445 1.22 11.42 -16.26
CA LYS A 445 -0.25 11.37 -16.12
C LYS A 445 -0.84 10.20 -16.89
N GLU A 446 -0.42 10.01 -18.12
CA GLU A 446 -0.90 8.92 -18.97
C GLU A 446 -0.48 7.57 -18.42
N GLU A 447 0.79 7.45 -18.00
CA GLU A 447 1.31 6.22 -17.42
C GLU A 447 0.59 5.87 -16.10
N ARG A 448 0.31 6.88 -15.25
CA ARG A 448 -0.47 6.68 -14.04
C ARG A 448 -1.90 6.20 -14.34
N ARG A 449 -2.54 6.74 -15.38
CA ARG A 449 -3.86 6.31 -15.82
C ARG A 449 -3.84 4.82 -16.21
N LYS A 450 -2.90 4.41 -17.06
CA LYS A 450 -2.75 3.01 -17.50
C LYS A 450 -2.52 2.06 -16.32
N VAL A 451 -1.63 2.42 -15.41
CA VAL A 451 -1.31 1.62 -14.22
C VAL A 451 -2.55 1.47 -13.33
N PHE A 452 -3.33 2.53 -13.12
CA PHE A 452 -4.53 2.47 -12.29
C PHE A 452 -5.65 1.67 -12.96
N GLU A 453 -5.85 1.83 -14.27
CA GLU A 453 -6.77 0.99 -15.05
C GLU A 453 -6.38 -0.48 -14.94
N ARG A 454 -5.10 -0.80 -15.17
CA ARG A 454 -4.61 -2.18 -14.98
C ARG A 454 -4.82 -2.70 -13.57
N THR A 455 -4.63 -1.86 -12.55
CA THR A 455 -4.86 -2.21 -11.15
C THR A 455 -6.31 -2.63 -10.92
N LEU A 456 -7.27 -1.89 -11.45
CA LEU A 456 -8.69 -2.20 -11.35
C LEU A 456 -9.02 -3.54 -12.04
N ASP A 457 -8.52 -3.74 -13.26
CA ASP A 457 -8.75 -4.96 -14.03
C ASP A 457 -8.12 -6.18 -13.34
N PHE A 458 -6.91 -6.00 -12.81
CA PHE A 458 -6.23 -7.04 -12.06
C PHE A 458 -7.02 -7.50 -10.83
N VAL A 459 -7.54 -6.55 -10.06
CA VAL A 459 -8.35 -6.87 -8.87
C VAL A 459 -9.67 -7.53 -9.26
N LYS A 460 -10.40 -6.94 -10.22
CA LYS A 460 -11.69 -7.48 -10.72
C LYS A 460 -11.49 -8.92 -11.26
N GLY A 461 -10.47 -9.14 -12.06
CA GLY A 461 -10.16 -10.44 -12.65
C GLY A 461 -9.86 -11.53 -11.60
N ASN A 462 -9.08 -11.19 -10.57
CA ASN A 462 -8.74 -12.13 -9.49
C ASN A 462 -9.95 -12.40 -8.57
N TRP A 463 -10.74 -11.39 -8.24
CA TRP A 463 -11.96 -11.60 -7.46
C TRP A 463 -13.01 -12.45 -8.19
N LYS A 464 -13.14 -12.28 -9.52
CA LYS A 464 -14.04 -13.11 -10.34
C LYS A 464 -13.62 -14.58 -10.31
N LYS A 465 -12.31 -14.88 -10.37
CA LYS A 465 -11.78 -16.25 -10.25
C LYS A 465 -11.97 -16.85 -8.84
N SER A 466 -12.14 -16.01 -7.82
CA SER A 466 -12.36 -16.44 -6.44
C SER A 466 -13.79 -16.88 -6.15
N LEU A 467 -14.76 -16.54 -7.00
CA LEU A 467 -16.15 -16.96 -6.82
C LEU A 467 -16.31 -18.46 -7.13
N PRO A 468 -17.19 -19.19 -6.40
CA PRO A 468 -17.53 -20.58 -6.72
C PRO A 468 -18.08 -20.70 -8.14
N THR A 469 -17.65 -21.73 -8.87
CA THR A 469 -18.00 -21.95 -10.28
C THR A 469 -19.50 -22.17 -10.51
N GLU A 470 -20.26 -22.50 -9.48
CA GLU A 470 -21.72 -22.72 -9.55
C GLU A 470 -22.54 -21.43 -9.80
N ALA A 471 -21.96 -20.24 -9.58
CA ALA A 471 -22.61 -18.96 -9.84
C ALA A 471 -22.43 -18.47 -11.29
N VAL A 472 -21.64 -19.16 -12.11
CA VAL A 472 -21.35 -18.82 -13.52
C VAL A 472 -22.12 -19.76 -14.44
N GLY A 473 -23.45 -19.84 -14.25
CA GLY A 473 -24.35 -20.39 -15.26
C GLY A 473 -24.47 -19.43 -16.43
N ASN A 474 -23.85 -19.79 -17.55
CA ASN A 474 -24.08 -19.25 -18.89
C ASN A 474 -24.39 -17.75 -19.02
N THR A 475 -23.39 -16.88 -18.95
CA THR A 475 -23.48 -15.59 -19.63
C THR A 475 -22.09 -15.20 -20.14
N ARG A 476 -21.75 -15.69 -21.36
CA ARG A 476 -20.79 -15.04 -22.24
C ARG A 476 -21.49 -13.79 -22.79
N GLN A 477 -21.31 -12.67 -22.14
CA GLN A 477 -21.50 -11.36 -22.75
C GLN A 477 -20.35 -10.44 -22.35
N GLU A 478 -19.69 -9.95 -23.38
CA GLU A 478 -18.57 -9.02 -23.28
C GLU A 478 -19.02 -7.74 -22.58
N LEU A 479 -18.31 -7.38 -21.52
CA LEU A 479 -18.46 -6.07 -20.87
C LEU A 479 -17.96 -5.00 -21.84
N ARG A 480 -18.85 -4.18 -22.38
CA ARG A 480 -18.45 -2.96 -23.09
C ARG A 480 -17.96 -1.91 -22.08
N PRO A 481 -16.89 -1.16 -22.41
CA PRO A 481 -16.47 -0.04 -21.60
C PRO A 481 -17.54 1.03 -21.54
N PHE A 482 -17.74 1.66 -20.39
CA PHE A 482 -18.63 2.80 -20.22
C PHE A 482 -18.17 3.95 -21.11
N ASP A 483 -19.00 4.37 -22.06
CA ASP A 483 -18.86 5.63 -22.78
C ASP A 483 -19.14 6.77 -21.81
N ILE A 484 -18.11 7.49 -21.44
CA ILE A 484 -18.23 8.76 -20.71
C ILE A 484 -18.68 9.80 -21.74
N PRO A 485 -19.87 10.42 -21.61
CA PRO A 485 -20.25 11.48 -22.53
C PRO A 485 -19.27 12.66 -22.40
N PRO A 486 -18.85 13.28 -23.53
CA PRO A 486 -17.97 14.42 -23.50
C PRO A 486 -18.64 15.60 -22.78
N VAL A 487 -17.91 16.20 -21.83
CA VAL A 487 -18.33 17.45 -21.20
C VAL A 487 -18.45 18.52 -22.28
N GLN A 488 -19.69 18.95 -22.57
CA GLN A 488 -19.93 20.08 -23.43
C GLN A 488 -19.35 21.33 -22.79
N ALA A 489 -18.34 21.92 -23.45
CA ALA A 489 -17.84 23.24 -23.11
C ALA A 489 -18.97 24.24 -23.38
N GLY A 490 -19.46 24.87 -22.30
CA GLY A 490 -20.46 25.91 -22.40
C GLY A 490 -19.93 27.08 -23.23
N GLU A 491 -20.54 27.34 -24.36
CA GLU A 491 -20.33 28.56 -25.14
C GLU A 491 -20.76 29.78 -24.33
N GLY A 492 -19.81 30.67 -24.13
CA GLY A 492 -20.05 31.94 -23.46
C GLY A 492 -21.02 32.83 -24.24
N ALA A 493 -22.13 33.18 -23.62
CA ALA A 493 -23.05 34.18 -24.12
C ALA A 493 -22.35 35.54 -24.05
N SER A 494 -22.00 36.09 -25.19
CA SER A 494 -21.60 37.51 -25.36
C SER A 494 -22.84 38.39 -25.26
N SER A 495 -23.00 39.12 -24.16
CA SER A 495 -23.98 40.19 -24.05
C SER A 495 -23.52 41.41 -24.84
N GLY A 496 -24.17 41.67 -25.98
CA GLY A 496 -24.04 42.87 -26.75
C GLY A 496 -24.66 44.07 -26.01
N VAL A 497 -23.83 45.09 -25.76
CA VAL A 497 -24.31 46.41 -25.32
C VAL A 497 -24.74 47.19 -26.56
N GLY A 498 -26.04 47.41 -26.68
CA GLY A 498 -26.64 48.31 -27.67
C GLY A 498 -26.55 49.74 -27.15
N ALA A 499 -25.84 50.59 -27.87
CA ALA A 499 -25.90 52.04 -27.70
C ALA A 499 -27.18 52.57 -28.37
N ALA A 500 -28.00 53.26 -27.62
CA ALA A 500 -29.07 54.10 -28.16
C ALA A 500 -28.71 55.55 -28.00
N SER A 501 -28.53 56.25 -29.12
CA SER A 501 -28.49 57.68 -29.28
C SER A 501 -29.88 58.28 -29.30
N SER A 502 -30.16 59.22 -28.47
CA SER A 502 -30.84 60.50 -28.72
C SER A 502 -31.05 61.25 -27.41
#